data_2ac843d9cac959b088a7527e68b2c1f1
#
_entry.id   2ac843d9cac959b088a7527e68b2c1f1
#
_cell.length_a   1.000
_cell.length_b   1.000
_cell.length_c   1.000
_cell.angle_alpha   90.00
_cell.angle_beta   90.00
_cell.angle_gamma   90.00
#
_symmetry.space_group_name_H-M   'P 1'
#
loop_
_entity.id
_entity.type
_entity.pdbx_description
1 polymer ?
#
loop_
_entity_poly.entity_id
_entity_poly.type
_entity_poly.pdbx_seq_one_letter_code
_entity_poly.pdbx_strand_id
1 'polypeptide(L)'
;KNMEDFVHLHVHTQYSILDGQASVSKLVDKAIADGMRGIAVTDHGNMMAIKEFTNYVNKKNGGINGEIKDLKKRIKAIEGGKEECEDPAAAVAECKTKVKELEAKRFKPIIGCEMYVAPRRLYQKEGKEADGANYHLVVLAKNEKGYHNLIKLVSKAWTEGFYNRPRTDRVELEKYKEGLIVCSACLGGEVPKKITRGMLSDAEEAIQWYKSVFGEDYYLELQLHKATVARANHEAYELQLKVNEKLIEYS
;
A
#
# COMPACT_ATOMS: atom_id res chain seq x y z
N LYS A 1 2.45 -27.83 -0.55
CA LYS A 1 2.20 -26.86 0.54
C LYS A 1 1.30 -25.79 -0.05
N ASN A 2 0.05 -25.73 0.40
CA ASN A 2 -0.79 -24.56 0.13
C ASN A 2 -0.06 -23.37 0.76
N MET A 3 0.47 -22.46 -0.07
CA MET A 3 0.91 -21.18 0.44
C MET A 3 -0.34 -20.47 0.95
N GLU A 4 -0.28 -20.01 2.19
CA GLU A 4 -1.30 -19.12 2.71
C GLU A 4 -1.45 -17.94 1.76
N ASP A 5 -2.68 -17.43 1.63
CA ASP A 5 -3.02 -16.34 0.73
C ASP A 5 -2.36 -15.03 1.22
N PHE A 6 -1.13 -14.80 0.77
CA PHE A 6 -0.29 -13.70 1.23
C PHE A 6 -0.09 -12.66 0.12
N VAL A 7 -0.07 -11.40 0.49
CA VAL A 7 0.20 -10.26 -0.39
C VAL A 7 1.16 -9.29 0.30
N HIS A 8 2.26 -8.94 -0.35
CA HIS A 8 3.16 -7.90 0.15
C HIS A 8 2.51 -6.51 0.04
N LEU A 9 2.42 -5.80 1.16
CA LEU A 9 1.81 -4.47 1.25
C LEU A 9 2.83 -3.32 1.41
N HIS A 10 4.11 -3.64 1.64
CA HIS A 10 5.19 -2.67 1.81
C HIS A 10 6.38 -3.10 0.92
N VAL A 11 6.48 -2.49 -0.27
CA VAL A 11 7.42 -2.91 -1.32
C VAL A 11 8.01 -1.70 -2.03
N HIS A 12 9.34 -1.71 -2.19
CA HIS A 12 10.10 -0.69 -2.90
C HIS A 12 10.52 -1.14 -4.28
N THR A 13 10.30 -0.30 -5.27
CA THR A 13 10.77 -0.49 -6.65
C THR A 13 12.08 0.28 -6.89
N GLN A 14 12.59 0.18 -8.12
CA GLN A 14 13.72 1.00 -8.59
C GLN A 14 13.50 2.52 -8.44
N TYR A 15 12.28 2.99 -8.20
CA TYR A 15 11.95 4.39 -7.96
C TYR A 15 12.16 4.82 -6.51
N SER A 16 12.44 3.89 -5.59
CA SER A 16 13.03 4.16 -4.28
C SER A 16 14.55 4.23 -4.43
N ILE A 17 15.07 5.33 -4.96
CA ILE A 17 16.47 5.53 -5.33
C ILE A 17 17.38 5.25 -4.13
N LEU A 18 18.44 4.46 -4.33
CA LEU A 18 19.42 3.96 -3.36
C LEU A 18 18.90 2.87 -2.40
N ASP A 19 17.62 2.48 -2.50
CA ASP A 19 17.02 1.47 -1.64
C ASP A 19 16.40 0.33 -2.43
N GLY A 20 15.49 0.63 -3.36
CA GLY A 20 14.85 -0.36 -4.20
C GLY A 20 15.68 -0.74 -5.44
N GLN A 21 15.88 -2.04 -5.68
CA GLN A 21 16.61 -2.55 -6.84
C GLN A 21 15.70 -3.19 -7.88
N ALA A 22 14.54 -3.64 -7.49
CA ALA A 22 13.66 -4.42 -8.35
C ALA A 22 12.89 -3.54 -9.34
N SER A 23 12.91 -3.90 -10.63
CA SER A 23 12.03 -3.27 -11.60
C SER A 23 10.57 -3.68 -11.35
N VAL A 24 9.65 -2.81 -11.71
CA VAL A 24 8.20 -3.03 -11.56
C VAL A 24 7.77 -4.34 -12.21
N SER A 25 8.24 -4.62 -13.43
CA SER A 25 7.86 -5.85 -14.15
C SER A 25 8.33 -7.11 -13.43
N LYS A 26 9.58 -7.14 -12.93
CA LYS A 26 10.12 -8.29 -12.20
C LYS A 26 9.39 -8.54 -10.88
N LEU A 27 8.99 -7.48 -10.16
CA LEU A 27 8.19 -7.59 -8.94
C LEU A 27 6.83 -8.23 -9.22
N VAL A 28 6.11 -7.74 -10.23
CA VAL A 28 4.81 -8.28 -10.59
C VAL A 28 4.92 -9.73 -11.07
N ASP A 29 5.90 -10.04 -11.91
CA ASP A 29 6.11 -11.40 -12.42
C ASP A 29 6.46 -12.37 -11.30
N LYS A 30 7.30 -11.96 -10.34
CA LYS A 30 7.64 -12.76 -9.17
C LYS A 30 6.43 -13.01 -8.28
N ALA A 31 5.64 -11.98 -7.98
CA ALA A 31 4.43 -12.10 -7.17
C ALA A 31 3.41 -13.06 -7.80
N ILE A 32 3.22 -12.97 -9.12
CA ILE A 32 2.35 -13.91 -9.86
C ILE A 32 2.92 -15.33 -9.81
N ALA A 33 4.22 -15.51 -10.02
CA ALA A 33 4.88 -16.82 -9.98
C ALA A 33 4.82 -17.46 -8.59
N ASP A 34 4.84 -16.67 -7.54
CA ASP A 34 4.68 -17.10 -6.14
C ASP A 34 3.21 -17.37 -5.75
N GLY A 35 2.25 -17.20 -6.67
CA GLY A 35 0.84 -17.43 -6.43
C GLY A 35 0.11 -16.31 -5.67
N MET A 36 0.71 -15.14 -5.52
CA MET A 36 0.05 -14.00 -4.87
C MET A 36 -1.08 -13.46 -5.74
N ARG A 37 -2.15 -12.99 -5.11
CA ARG A 37 -3.29 -12.37 -5.80
C ARG A 37 -3.10 -10.88 -6.12
N GLY A 38 -2.03 -10.28 -5.63
CA GLY A 38 -1.69 -8.88 -5.82
C GLY A 38 -0.35 -8.53 -5.19
N ILE A 39 0.08 -7.30 -5.36
CA ILE A 39 1.25 -6.73 -4.70
C ILE A 39 1.05 -5.23 -4.55
N ALA A 40 1.56 -4.64 -3.48
CA ALA A 40 1.63 -3.19 -3.35
C ALA A 40 2.93 -2.64 -3.94
N VAL A 41 2.89 -1.37 -4.33
CA VAL A 41 4.06 -0.53 -4.59
C VAL A 41 3.97 0.68 -3.66
N THR A 42 4.98 0.83 -2.81
CA THR A 42 5.03 1.83 -1.73
C THR A 42 6.39 2.51 -1.68
N ASP A 43 6.81 3.11 -2.80
CA ASP A 43 8.11 3.77 -2.90
C ASP A 43 8.24 4.95 -1.92
N HIS A 44 9.48 5.24 -1.53
CA HIS A 44 9.81 6.31 -0.59
C HIS A 44 9.40 7.70 -1.09
N GLY A 45 8.37 8.27 -0.49
CA GLY A 45 7.93 9.64 -0.70
C GLY A 45 7.48 9.98 -2.12
N ASN A 46 7.23 8.98 -2.97
CA ASN A 46 6.82 9.22 -4.35
C ASN A 46 5.85 8.16 -4.88
N MET A 47 5.21 8.47 -6.00
CA MET A 47 4.29 7.60 -6.74
C MET A 47 4.74 7.41 -8.21
N MET A 48 6.04 7.53 -8.49
CA MET A 48 6.57 7.53 -9.87
C MET A 48 6.36 6.18 -10.58
N ALA A 49 6.43 5.07 -9.85
CA ALA A 49 6.20 3.73 -10.38
C ALA A 49 4.75 3.46 -10.80
N ILE A 50 3.77 4.20 -10.26
CA ILE A 50 2.35 3.78 -10.29
C ILE A 50 1.80 3.65 -11.71
N LYS A 51 2.17 4.53 -12.63
CA LYS A 51 1.72 4.44 -14.03
C LYS A 51 2.26 3.20 -14.73
N GLU A 52 3.56 2.94 -14.59
CA GLU A 52 4.20 1.73 -15.13
C GLU A 52 3.59 0.48 -14.51
N PHE A 53 3.44 0.46 -13.19
CA PHE A 53 2.88 -0.63 -12.42
C PHE A 53 1.47 -1.01 -12.85
N THR A 54 0.56 -0.04 -12.90
CA THR A 54 -0.84 -0.28 -13.30
C THR A 54 -0.95 -0.72 -14.75
N ASN A 55 -0.15 -0.14 -15.66
CA ASN A 55 -0.12 -0.55 -17.06
C ASN A 55 0.39 -2.00 -17.21
N TYR A 56 1.45 -2.37 -16.48
CA TYR A 56 2.01 -3.72 -16.55
C TYR A 56 1.04 -4.77 -16.00
N VAL A 57 0.40 -4.50 -14.86
CA VAL A 57 -0.63 -5.38 -14.29
C VAL A 57 -1.83 -5.50 -15.23
N ASN A 58 -2.29 -4.41 -15.85
CA ASN A 58 -3.37 -4.44 -16.81
C ASN A 58 -3.02 -5.31 -18.03
N LYS A 59 -1.76 -5.27 -18.50
CA LYS A 59 -1.26 -6.16 -19.56
C LYS A 59 -1.32 -7.63 -19.13
N LYS A 60 -0.89 -7.96 -17.92
CA LYS A 60 -0.96 -9.34 -17.37
C LYS A 60 -2.40 -9.83 -17.26
N ASN A 61 -3.32 -8.97 -16.89
CA ASN A 61 -4.74 -9.28 -16.82
C ASN A 61 -5.47 -9.24 -18.19
N GLY A 62 -4.77 -9.00 -19.30
CA GLY A 62 -5.36 -8.70 -20.62
C GLY A 62 -6.37 -9.75 -21.09
N GLY A 63 -6.06 -11.04 -20.99
CA GLY A 63 -6.98 -12.13 -21.34
C GLY A 63 -8.26 -12.08 -20.50
N ILE A 64 -8.10 -12.04 -19.17
CA ILE A 64 -9.24 -11.97 -18.22
C ILE A 64 -10.09 -10.72 -18.47
N ASN A 65 -9.46 -9.58 -18.72
CA ASN A 65 -10.17 -8.33 -19.03
C ASN A 65 -10.96 -8.42 -20.34
N GLY A 66 -10.43 -9.13 -21.35
CA GLY A 66 -11.11 -9.42 -22.61
C GLY A 66 -12.38 -10.23 -22.39
N GLU A 67 -12.27 -11.36 -21.69
CA GLU A 67 -13.42 -12.21 -21.36
C GLU A 67 -14.50 -11.48 -20.57
N ILE A 68 -14.10 -10.70 -19.54
CA ILE A 68 -15.04 -9.88 -18.76
C ILE A 68 -15.77 -8.87 -19.67
N LYS A 69 -15.04 -8.22 -20.57
CA LYS A 69 -15.62 -7.25 -21.51
C LYS A 69 -16.65 -7.91 -22.43
N ASP A 70 -16.37 -9.09 -22.93
CA ASP A 70 -17.27 -9.81 -23.83
C ASP A 70 -18.51 -10.32 -23.09
N LEU A 71 -18.37 -10.84 -21.87
CA LEU A 71 -19.49 -11.20 -21.02
C LEU A 71 -20.38 -9.98 -20.69
N LYS A 72 -19.78 -8.84 -20.36
CA LYS A 72 -20.54 -7.60 -20.10
C LYS A 72 -21.27 -7.08 -21.35
N LYS A 73 -20.70 -7.27 -22.55
CA LYS A 73 -21.41 -6.97 -23.81
C LYS A 73 -22.60 -7.91 -24.03
N ARG A 74 -22.39 -9.20 -23.78
CA ARG A 74 -23.45 -10.22 -23.89
C ARG A 74 -24.61 -9.93 -22.94
N ILE A 75 -24.32 -9.62 -21.68
CA ILE A 75 -25.35 -9.18 -20.72
C ILE A 75 -26.19 -8.04 -21.28
N LYS A 76 -25.54 -6.97 -21.81
CA LYS A 76 -26.24 -5.84 -22.40
C LYS A 76 -27.05 -6.21 -23.64
N ALA A 77 -26.60 -7.16 -24.44
CA ALA A 77 -27.31 -7.62 -25.64
C ALA A 77 -28.58 -8.39 -25.25
N ILE A 78 -28.50 -9.26 -24.25
CA ILE A 78 -29.65 -10.01 -23.71
C ILE A 78 -30.67 -9.05 -23.05
N GLU A 79 -30.22 -8.19 -22.15
CA GLU A 79 -31.06 -7.20 -21.45
C GLU A 79 -31.71 -6.20 -22.42
N GLY A 80 -31.07 -5.92 -23.55
CA GLY A 80 -31.58 -5.07 -24.63
C GLY A 80 -32.39 -5.77 -25.70
N GLY A 81 -32.67 -7.07 -25.56
CA GLY A 81 -33.42 -7.86 -26.54
C GLY A 81 -32.74 -8.06 -27.91
N LYS A 82 -31.41 -7.91 -27.96
CA LYS A 82 -30.60 -8.08 -29.17
C LYS A 82 -30.00 -9.48 -29.33
N GLU A 83 -30.04 -10.29 -28.29
CA GLU A 83 -29.63 -11.69 -28.27
C GLU A 83 -30.81 -12.50 -27.73
N GLU A 84 -31.33 -13.43 -28.56
CA GLU A 84 -32.40 -14.35 -28.18
C GLU A 84 -31.83 -15.54 -27.41
N CYS A 85 -32.42 -15.87 -26.27
CA CYS A 85 -32.09 -17.07 -25.47
C CYS A 85 -33.37 -17.58 -24.80
N GLU A 86 -33.43 -18.91 -24.54
CA GLU A 86 -34.60 -19.58 -23.96
C GLU A 86 -34.99 -19.01 -22.60
N ASP A 87 -33.98 -18.68 -21.75
CA ASP A 87 -34.17 -18.01 -20.46
C ASP A 87 -33.19 -16.85 -20.32
N PRO A 88 -33.61 -15.62 -20.68
CA PRO A 88 -32.77 -14.45 -20.57
C PRO A 88 -32.28 -14.13 -19.16
N ALA A 89 -33.14 -14.41 -18.14
CA ALA A 89 -32.78 -14.12 -16.76
C ALA A 89 -31.70 -15.07 -16.24
N ALA A 90 -31.80 -16.38 -16.55
CA ALA A 90 -30.81 -17.36 -16.20
C ALA A 90 -29.46 -17.10 -16.94
N ALA A 91 -29.50 -16.79 -18.24
CA ALA A 91 -28.31 -16.49 -19.03
C ALA A 91 -27.55 -15.25 -18.50
N VAL A 92 -28.26 -14.19 -18.12
CA VAL A 92 -27.67 -13.00 -17.48
C VAL A 92 -27.07 -13.33 -16.13
N ALA A 93 -27.75 -14.15 -15.30
CA ALA A 93 -27.24 -14.56 -14.00
C ALA A 93 -25.95 -15.39 -14.11
N GLU A 94 -25.89 -16.32 -15.07
CA GLU A 94 -24.69 -17.12 -15.37
C GLU A 94 -23.52 -16.21 -15.79
N CYS A 95 -23.76 -15.29 -16.73
CA CYS A 95 -22.74 -14.32 -17.17
C CYS A 95 -22.23 -13.46 -15.99
N LYS A 96 -23.12 -12.97 -15.12
CA LYS A 96 -22.75 -12.18 -13.93
C LYS A 96 -21.91 -13.00 -12.94
N THR A 97 -22.24 -14.28 -12.75
CA THR A 97 -21.47 -15.19 -11.90
C THR A 97 -20.07 -15.37 -12.46
N LYS A 98 -19.94 -15.66 -13.77
CA LYS A 98 -18.66 -15.84 -14.43
C LYS A 98 -17.80 -14.58 -14.41
N VAL A 99 -18.40 -13.41 -14.54
CA VAL A 99 -17.71 -12.12 -14.38
C VAL A 99 -17.10 -12.00 -12.98
N LYS A 100 -17.85 -12.34 -11.92
CA LYS A 100 -17.33 -12.29 -10.54
C LYS A 100 -16.16 -13.26 -10.33
N GLU A 101 -16.25 -14.48 -10.87
CA GLU A 101 -15.17 -15.47 -10.82
C GLU A 101 -13.89 -14.97 -11.52
N LEU A 102 -14.04 -14.36 -12.70
CA LEU A 102 -12.93 -13.79 -13.46
C LEU A 102 -12.33 -12.57 -12.74
N GLU A 103 -13.17 -11.68 -12.18
CA GLU A 103 -12.71 -10.54 -11.37
C GLU A 103 -11.91 -11.00 -10.13
N ALA A 104 -12.29 -12.12 -9.50
CA ALA A 104 -11.56 -12.71 -8.38
C ALA A 104 -10.19 -13.29 -8.79
N LYS A 105 -10.02 -13.72 -10.04
CA LYS A 105 -8.75 -14.25 -10.59
C LYS A 105 -7.78 -13.17 -11.06
N ARG A 106 -8.23 -11.91 -11.17
CA ARG A 106 -7.35 -10.81 -11.60
C ARG A 106 -6.28 -10.55 -10.57
N PHE A 107 -5.03 -10.40 -11.04
CA PHE A 107 -3.95 -9.89 -10.20
C PHE A 107 -4.23 -8.42 -9.85
N LYS A 108 -4.15 -8.07 -8.56
CA LYS A 108 -4.52 -6.73 -8.04
C LYS A 108 -3.30 -5.85 -7.86
N PRO A 109 -3.21 -4.70 -8.55
CA PRO A 109 -2.26 -3.66 -8.19
C PRO A 109 -2.77 -2.92 -6.94
N ILE A 110 -1.95 -2.86 -5.90
CA ILE A 110 -2.23 -2.07 -4.70
C ILE A 110 -1.35 -0.83 -4.75
N ILE A 111 -1.99 0.33 -4.82
CA ILE A 111 -1.31 1.62 -4.97
C ILE A 111 -1.05 2.21 -3.59
N GLY A 112 0.22 2.56 -3.33
CA GLY A 112 0.61 3.18 -2.09
C GLY A 112 1.84 4.06 -2.21
N CYS A 113 2.29 4.54 -1.06
CA CYS A 113 3.52 5.29 -0.87
C CYS A 113 3.99 5.11 0.57
N GLU A 114 5.27 4.84 0.78
CA GLU A 114 5.87 5.00 2.09
C GLU A 114 6.21 6.47 2.28
N MET A 115 5.33 7.18 2.97
CA MET A 115 5.45 8.62 3.18
C MET A 115 6.42 8.96 4.31
N TYR A 116 7.02 10.13 4.22
CA TYR A 116 7.75 10.74 5.33
C TYR A 116 6.81 11.67 6.09
N VAL A 117 6.67 11.45 7.41
CA VAL A 117 5.85 12.26 8.31
C VAL A 117 6.75 13.14 9.14
N ALA A 118 6.57 14.46 9.06
CA ALA A 118 7.26 15.44 9.89
C ALA A 118 6.83 15.30 11.36
N PRO A 119 7.74 15.47 12.32
CA PRO A 119 7.38 15.41 13.75
C PRO A 119 6.46 16.55 14.18
N ARG A 120 6.53 17.67 13.47
CA ARG A 120 5.68 18.87 13.64
C ARG A 120 4.93 19.15 12.33
N ARG A 121 4.69 20.43 11.99
CA ARG A 121 4.05 20.82 10.73
C ARG A 121 5.03 20.72 9.56
N LEU A 122 4.54 20.32 8.40
CA LEU A 122 5.34 20.07 7.19
C LEU A 122 6.14 21.29 6.70
N TYR A 123 5.66 22.51 6.97
CA TYR A 123 6.33 23.75 6.59
C TYR A 123 7.39 24.24 7.60
N GLN A 124 7.48 23.63 8.80
CA GLN A 124 8.51 23.96 9.79
C GLN A 124 9.83 23.31 9.39
N LYS A 125 10.87 24.13 9.24
CA LYS A 125 12.18 23.74 8.70
C LYS A 125 13.32 24.42 9.49
N GLU A 126 13.14 24.53 10.81
CA GLU A 126 13.96 25.39 11.69
C GLU A 126 15.25 24.72 12.19
N GLY A 127 15.40 23.40 12.02
CA GLY A 127 16.62 22.73 12.42
C GLY A 127 16.58 21.22 12.34
N LYS A 128 17.78 20.60 12.27
CA LYS A 128 17.91 19.14 12.14
C LYS A 128 17.37 18.39 13.35
N GLU A 129 17.49 18.95 14.56
CA GLU A 129 17.03 18.30 15.79
C GLU A 129 15.50 18.30 15.89
N ALA A 130 14.86 19.42 15.56
CA ALA A 130 13.41 19.58 15.66
C ALA A 130 12.66 19.01 14.44
N ASP A 131 13.19 19.21 13.22
CA ASP A 131 12.45 18.97 11.97
C ASP A 131 13.18 17.98 11.03
N GLY A 132 14.38 17.54 11.35
CA GLY A 132 15.16 16.61 10.53
C GLY A 132 14.76 15.15 10.70
N ALA A 133 14.10 14.79 11.80
CA ALA A 133 13.59 13.45 12.03
C ALA A 133 12.31 13.26 11.23
N ASN A 134 12.31 12.31 10.29
CA ASN A 134 11.13 11.94 9.53
C ASN A 134 10.72 10.52 9.93
N TYR A 135 9.43 10.31 10.12
CA TYR A 135 8.87 8.99 10.38
C TYR A 135 8.35 8.40 9.08
N HIS A 136 8.58 7.11 8.88
CA HIS A 136 7.98 6.39 7.78
C HIS A 136 6.54 6.03 8.10
N LEU A 137 5.68 6.06 7.09
CA LEU A 137 4.28 5.69 7.20
C LEU A 137 3.83 5.08 5.87
N VAL A 138 3.41 3.83 5.88
CA VAL A 138 2.84 3.21 4.67
C VAL A 138 1.40 3.66 4.51
N VAL A 139 1.09 4.26 3.37
CA VAL A 139 -0.24 4.75 3.03
C VAL A 139 -0.69 4.09 1.74
N LEU A 140 -1.81 3.36 1.79
CA LEU A 140 -2.38 2.63 0.66
C LEU A 140 -3.71 3.25 0.26
N ALA A 141 -3.99 3.28 -1.03
CA ALA A 141 -5.29 3.70 -1.57
C ALA A 141 -6.29 2.54 -1.50
N LYS A 142 -7.33 2.67 -0.69
CA LYS A 142 -8.44 1.71 -0.54
C LYS A 142 -9.41 1.75 -1.72
N ASN A 143 -9.57 2.93 -2.32
CA ASN A 143 -10.50 3.20 -3.42
C ASN A 143 -10.03 4.41 -4.24
N GLU A 144 -10.81 4.81 -5.25
CA GLU A 144 -10.51 5.95 -6.13
C GLU A 144 -10.36 7.28 -5.35
N LYS A 145 -11.21 7.51 -4.36
CA LYS A 145 -11.11 8.69 -3.49
C LYS A 145 -9.77 8.72 -2.74
N GLY A 146 -9.38 7.58 -2.17
CA GLY A 146 -8.09 7.41 -1.48
C GLY A 146 -6.91 7.61 -2.45
N TYR A 147 -6.99 7.11 -3.67
CA TYR A 147 -5.97 7.35 -4.69
C TYR A 147 -5.77 8.84 -4.97
N HIS A 148 -6.85 9.60 -5.17
CA HIS A 148 -6.76 11.04 -5.37
C HIS A 148 -6.27 11.79 -4.12
N ASN A 149 -6.65 11.33 -2.92
CA ASN A 149 -6.16 11.90 -1.67
C ASN A 149 -4.66 11.61 -1.46
N LEU A 150 -4.20 10.40 -1.78
CA LEU A 150 -2.78 10.05 -1.73
C LEU A 150 -1.94 10.92 -2.71
N ILE A 151 -2.42 11.15 -3.94
CA ILE A 151 -1.78 12.07 -4.89
C ILE A 151 -1.64 13.47 -4.28
N LYS A 152 -2.68 14.00 -3.62
CA LYS A 152 -2.64 15.32 -2.98
C LYS A 152 -1.61 15.36 -1.84
N LEU A 153 -1.58 14.32 -0.99
CA LEU A 153 -0.62 14.21 0.10
C LEU A 153 0.83 14.19 -0.42
N VAL A 154 1.11 13.33 -1.41
CA VAL A 154 2.44 13.24 -2.01
C VAL A 154 2.83 14.54 -2.71
N SER A 155 1.92 15.15 -3.48
CA SER A 155 2.18 16.43 -4.16
C SER A 155 2.51 17.54 -3.17
N LYS A 156 1.71 17.69 -2.09
CA LYS A 156 1.98 18.67 -1.04
C LYS A 156 3.29 18.41 -0.29
N ALA A 157 3.62 17.14 -0.07
CA ALA A 157 4.90 16.77 0.54
C ALA A 157 6.08 17.30 -0.28
N TRP A 158 6.01 17.24 -1.61
CA TRP A 158 7.04 17.75 -2.50
C TRP A 158 7.05 19.28 -2.62
N THR A 159 5.87 19.91 -2.76
CA THR A 159 5.76 21.35 -3.05
C THR A 159 5.87 22.23 -1.81
N GLU A 160 5.34 21.79 -0.66
CA GLU A 160 5.25 22.56 0.57
C GLU A 160 6.10 21.98 1.71
N GLY A 161 6.16 20.64 1.80
CA GLY A 161 6.76 19.92 2.91
C GLY A 161 8.23 19.54 2.73
N PHE A 162 8.85 19.80 1.58
CA PHE A 162 10.21 19.35 1.32
C PHE A 162 11.24 19.98 2.26
N TYR A 163 11.87 19.12 3.06
CA TYR A 163 13.05 19.44 3.87
C TYR A 163 13.91 18.20 3.99
N ASN A 164 14.96 18.09 3.16
CA ASN A 164 15.75 16.90 2.88
C ASN A 164 14.94 15.72 2.31
N ARG A 165 13.67 15.60 2.66
CA ARG A 165 12.70 14.60 2.20
C ARG A 165 11.35 15.27 1.95
N PRO A 166 10.50 14.72 1.06
CA PRO A 166 9.14 15.20 0.86
C PRO A 166 8.27 14.73 2.05
N ARG A 167 7.88 15.66 2.93
CA ARG A 167 7.20 15.35 4.19
C ARG A 167 5.74 15.76 4.15
N THR A 168 4.89 14.91 4.68
CA THR A 168 3.54 15.27 5.14
C THR A 168 3.56 15.51 6.65
N ASP A 169 2.41 15.83 7.23
CA ASP A 169 2.21 15.92 8.67
C ASP A 169 0.83 15.37 9.09
N ARG A 170 0.58 15.29 10.39
CA ARG A 170 -0.68 14.77 10.95
C ARG A 170 -1.90 15.56 10.48
N VAL A 171 -1.79 16.87 10.29
CA VAL A 171 -2.90 17.74 9.86
C VAL A 171 -3.30 17.45 8.42
N GLU A 172 -2.32 17.26 7.54
CA GLU A 172 -2.59 16.90 6.14
C GLU A 172 -3.12 15.44 6.03
N LEU A 173 -2.58 14.52 6.83
CA LEU A 173 -3.09 13.15 6.91
C LEU A 173 -4.55 13.11 7.33
N GLU A 174 -4.93 13.84 8.38
CA GLU A 174 -6.31 13.92 8.85
C GLU A 174 -7.23 14.54 7.79
N LYS A 175 -6.77 15.60 7.13
CA LYS A 175 -7.52 16.31 6.08
C LYS A 175 -7.84 15.41 4.87
N TYR A 176 -6.92 14.54 4.49
CA TYR A 176 -7.05 13.68 3.30
C TYR A 176 -7.23 12.20 3.62
N LYS A 177 -7.67 11.86 4.84
CA LYS A 177 -7.78 10.49 5.34
C LYS A 177 -8.74 9.57 4.58
N GLU A 178 -9.76 10.14 3.96
CA GLU A 178 -10.85 9.37 3.34
C GLU A 178 -10.33 8.44 2.24
N GLY A 179 -10.65 7.14 2.36
CA GLY A 179 -10.28 6.12 1.39
C GLY A 179 -8.81 5.68 1.47
N LEU A 180 -8.11 5.98 2.56
CA LEU A 180 -6.76 5.54 2.83
C LEU A 180 -6.73 4.42 3.87
N ILE A 181 -5.82 3.47 3.67
CA ILE A 181 -5.37 2.49 4.67
C ILE A 181 -3.97 2.88 5.08
N VAL A 182 -3.69 2.85 6.38
CA VAL A 182 -2.40 3.30 6.93
C VAL A 182 -1.78 2.21 7.79
N CYS A 183 -0.48 1.96 7.60
CA CYS A 183 0.27 1.00 8.40
C CYS A 183 1.47 1.68 9.10
N SER A 184 1.84 1.19 10.28
CA SER A 184 2.89 1.77 11.13
C SER A 184 4.30 1.73 10.53
N ALA A 185 4.45 1.15 9.36
CA ALA A 185 5.68 0.99 8.58
C ALA A 185 6.78 0.16 9.28
N CYS A 186 8.02 0.33 8.81
CA CYS A 186 9.22 -0.37 9.27
C CYS A 186 9.79 0.22 10.57
N LEU A 187 11.03 -0.18 10.93
CA LEU A 187 11.76 0.44 12.05
C LEU A 187 11.94 1.96 11.90
N GLY A 188 11.75 2.51 10.69
CA GLY A 188 11.69 3.94 10.42
C GLY A 188 10.40 4.63 10.81
N GLY A 189 9.33 3.88 11.11
CA GLY A 189 8.02 4.41 11.50
C GLY A 189 8.03 5.10 12.88
N GLU A 190 7.02 5.94 13.13
CA GLU A 190 6.91 6.68 14.39
C GLU A 190 6.80 5.74 15.59
N VAL A 191 5.89 4.78 15.54
CA VAL A 191 5.64 3.82 16.62
C VAL A 191 6.86 2.91 16.85
N PRO A 192 7.43 2.23 15.82
CA PRO A 192 8.64 1.43 16.00
C PRO A 192 9.84 2.22 16.54
N LYS A 193 10.08 3.46 16.07
CA LYS A 193 11.16 4.30 16.59
C LYS A 193 10.99 4.67 18.05
N LYS A 194 9.77 4.95 18.50
CA LYS A 194 9.47 5.25 19.90
C LYS A 194 9.69 4.01 20.78
N ILE A 195 9.24 2.84 20.32
CA ILE A 195 9.49 1.56 21.02
C ILE A 195 10.99 1.28 21.16
N THR A 196 11.76 1.39 20.07
CA THR A 196 13.21 1.12 20.10
C THR A 196 13.99 2.08 20.99
N ARG A 197 13.45 3.28 21.24
CA ARG A 197 14.03 4.28 22.15
C ARG A 197 13.52 4.17 23.59
N GLY A 198 12.66 3.20 23.89
CA GLY A 198 12.05 3.03 25.23
C GLY A 198 10.97 4.05 25.56
N MET A 199 10.50 4.82 24.59
CA MET A 199 9.45 5.85 24.74
C MET A 199 8.07 5.21 24.58
N LEU A 200 7.72 4.28 25.47
CA LEU A 200 6.52 3.44 25.30
C LEU A 200 5.22 4.23 25.39
N SER A 201 5.11 5.18 26.32
CA SER A 201 3.94 6.06 26.44
C SER A 201 3.70 6.87 25.14
N ASP A 202 4.78 7.43 24.58
CA ASP A 202 4.68 8.19 23.32
C ASP A 202 4.31 7.29 22.14
N ALA A 203 4.74 6.01 22.16
CA ALA A 203 4.33 5.05 21.14
C ALA A 203 2.83 4.76 21.23
N GLU A 204 2.29 4.56 22.44
CA GLU A 204 0.85 4.38 22.67
C GLU A 204 0.05 5.61 22.24
N GLU A 205 0.49 6.83 22.59
CA GLU A 205 -0.16 8.08 22.14
C GLU A 205 -0.19 8.18 20.60
N ALA A 206 0.89 7.79 19.93
CA ALA A 206 0.93 7.77 18.47
C ALA A 206 -0.08 6.77 17.89
N ILE A 207 -0.15 5.55 18.45
CA ILE A 207 -1.13 4.53 18.05
C ILE A 207 -2.55 5.05 18.23
N GLN A 208 -2.86 5.63 19.39
CA GLN A 208 -4.19 6.19 19.68
C GLN A 208 -4.55 7.31 18.70
N TRP A 209 -3.61 8.18 18.36
CA TRP A 209 -3.85 9.23 17.38
C TRP A 209 -4.19 8.63 16.01
N TYR A 210 -3.35 7.70 15.48
CA TYR A 210 -3.62 7.07 14.18
C TYR A 210 -4.95 6.31 14.18
N LYS A 211 -5.25 5.59 15.25
CA LYS A 211 -6.53 4.86 15.42
C LYS A 211 -7.72 5.81 15.45
N SER A 212 -7.60 6.97 16.11
CA SER A 212 -8.67 7.98 16.16
C SER A 212 -8.96 8.61 14.80
N VAL A 213 -7.94 8.75 13.95
CA VAL A 213 -8.06 9.35 12.62
C VAL A 213 -8.54 8.35 11.58
N PHE A 214 -7.96 7.13 11.54
CA PHE A 214 -8.18 6.15 10.48
C PHE A 214 -9.11 4.99 10.89
N GLY A 215 -9.41 4.83 12.17
CA GLY A 215 -10.29 3.79 12.67
C GLY A 215 -9.81 2.39 12.32
N GLU A 216 -10.66 1.61 11.68
CA GLU A 216 -10.38 0.24 11.24
C GLU A 216 -9.41 0.16 10.03
N ASP A 217 -9.08 1.28 9.43
CA ASP A 217 -8.10 1.37 8.33
C ASP A 217 -6.67 1.72 8.82
N TYR A 218 -6.41 1.64 10.14
CA TYR A 218 -5.07 1.71 10.72
C TYR A 218 -4.58 0.35 11.20
N TYR A 219 -3.36 -0.03 10.80
CA TYR A 219 -2.75 -1.31 11.12
C TYR A 219 -1.34 -1.15 11.69
N LEU A 220 -1.03 -1.99 12.68
CA LEU A 220 0.33 -2.16 13.16
C LEU A 220 1.04 -3.19 12.27
N GLU A 221 2.15 -2.78 11.64
CA GLU A 221 2.88 -3.59 10.67
C GLU A 221 3.97 -4.42 11.38
N LEU A 222 3.90 -5.74 11.21
CA LEU A 222 4.94 -6.65 11.68
C LEU A 222 5.90 -6.97 10.53
N GLN A 223 7.19 -6.86 10.77
CA GLN A 223 8.23 -7.18 9.79
C GLN A 223 9.19 -8.24 10.31
N LEU A 224 9.63 -9.13 9.39
CA LEU A 224 10.59 -10.19 9.67
C LEU A 224 11.57 -10.29 8.49
N HIS A 225 12.62 -9.48 8.51
CA HIS A 225 13.67 -9.45 7.48
C HIS A 225 14.97 -10.05 8.00
N LYS A 226 15.04 -11.38 8.07
CA LYS A 226 16.28 -12.07 8.46
C LYS A 226 17.28 -12.02 7.29
N ALA A 227 18.38 -11.31 7.49
CA ALA A 227 19.45 -11.30 6.51
C ALA A 227 20.17 -12.65 6.43
N THR A 228 20.39 -13.14 5.20
CA THR A 228 21.09 -14.41 4.94
C THR A 228 22.55 -14.19 4.51
N VAL A 229 22.95 -12.94 4.25
CA VAL A 229 24.30 -12.57 3.82
C VAL A 229 25.12 -12.15 5.02
N ALA A 230 26.29 -12.74 5.21
CA ALA A 230 27.14 -12.53 6.40
C ALA A 230 27.51 -11.05 6.68
N ARG A 231 27.64 -10.23 5.62
CA ARG A 231 27.97 -8.78 5.72
C ARG A 231 26.75 -7.87 5.93
N ALA A 232 25.52 -8.43 5.98
CA ALA A 232 24.31 -7.64 6.16
C ALA A 232 24.17 -7.24 7.64
N ASN A 233 23.38 -6.17 7.88
CA ASN A 233 23.06 -5.75 9.23
C ASN A 233 22.07 -6.72 9.90
N HIS A 234 22.55 -7.54 10.82
CA HIS A 234 21.76 -8.49 11.58
C HIS A 234 21.00 -7.85 12.75
N GLU A 235 21.45 -6.70 13.25
CA GLU A 235 20.81 -5.98 14.35
C GLU A 235 19.38 -5.54 14.01
N ALA A 236 19.12 -5.22 12.73
CA ALA A 236 17.80 -4.84 12.28
C ALA A 236 16.76 -5.93 12.52
N TYR A 237 17.12 -7.21 12.33
CA TYR A 237 16.22 -8.33 12.58
C TYR A 237 15.89 -8.50 14.07
N GLU A 238 16.89 -8.39 14.94
CA GLU A 238 16.69 -8.48 16.39
C GLU A 238 15.82 -7.32 16.91
N LEU A 239 16.02 -6.11 16.37
CA LEU A 239 15.16 -4.97 16.67
C LEU A 239 13.74 -5.17 16.18
N GLN A 240 13.55 -5.76 14.99
CA GLN A 240 12.23 -6.11 14.47
C GLN A 240 11.50 -7.08 15.40
N LEU A 241 12.18 -8.12 15.92
CA LEU A 241 11.58 -9.06 16.87
C LEU A 241 11.07 -8.35 18.13
N LYS A 242 11.92 -7.50 18.74
CA LYS A 242 11.54 -6.72 19.93
C LYS A 242 10.37 -5.77 19.68
N VAL A 243 10.37 -5.10 18.52
CA VAL A 243 9.27 -4.20 18.13
C VAL A 243 8.00 -4.99 17.89
N ASN A 244 8.07 -6.13 17.20
CA ASN A 244 6.92 -6.98 16.92
C ASN A 244 6.24 -7.48 18.20
N GLU A 245 7.01 -7.88 19.23
CA GLU A 245 6.46 -8.25 20.55
C GLU A 245 5.60 -7.12 21.12
N LYS A 246 6.11 -5.89 21.11
CA LYS A 246 5.36 -4.71 21.60
C LYS A 246 4.15 -4.35 20.73
N LEU A 247 4.28 -4.45 19.41
CA LEU A 247 3.15 -4.20 18.50
C LEU A 247 2.01 -5.21 18.71
N ILE A 248 2.34 -6.48 19.02
CA ILE A 248 1.35 -7.51 19.35
C ILE A 248 0.67 -7.20 20.69
N GLU A 249 1.41 -6.70 21.70
CA GLU A 249 0.83 -6.28 22.99
C GLU A 249 -0.16 -5.11 22.83
N TYR A 250 0.05 -4.22 21.83
CA TYR A 250 -0.80 -3.05 21.56
C TYR A 250 -1.98 -3.34 20.62
N SER A 251 -2.05 -4.51 19.97
CA SER A 251 -3.12 -4.88 19.03
C SER A 251 -4.35 -5.45 19.74
#